data_a1f0822aefc5cae052ffbfcf405b7258
#
_entry.id   a1f0822aefc5cae052ffbfcf405b7258
#
_cell.length_a   1.000
_cell.length_b   1.000
_cell.length_c   1.000
_cell.angle_alpha   90.00
_cell.angle_beta   90.00
_cell.angle_gamma   90.00
#
_symmetry.space_group_name_H-M   'P 1'
#
loop_
_entity.id
_entity.type
_entity.pdbx_description
1 polymer ?
#
loop_
_entity_poly.entity_id
_entity_poly.type
_entity_poly.pdbx_seq_one_letter_code
_entity_poly.pdbx_strand_id
1 'polypeptide(L)'
;MRQTLLRIRLDDIWSMAPIDDITGVGLGYVVLTIWSSLAVYWAVFTVRRDGFTRDDRSGVLIWFGSAVALLSIGQWMLPANFTSIPVYGYGFMLFLGFFSAAWLAMRRAKSVGLSGDLIWDLAVWLIVSGIVGARLLYVIRFPENVFANKVGWSKFVAIFNLPDGGLVLYGGVILGLLVFFWFCRRRKLNPLLMADVIIPSFFVGLAFGRLGCFLNGCCYGDVCSLPWAVQFPEGSATFAALVSKGFLSDTATATMSLHPTQLYSSINAVVLAILTATYFKHRHQNGAVLALALCTYPVTRFVLEYLRSDELTVVMTIRTALLWGEEVTTFTTPFTPSQWVSVVLFSIGLAFAYFLQRRARGAVLVSTPPSGTPAAA
;
A
#
# COMPACT_ATOMS: atom_id res chain seq x y z
N MET A 1 18.17 11.88 -3.19
CA MET A 1 16.71 11.77 -2.94
C MET A 1 16.45 12.12 -1.50
N ARG A 2 15.48 12.95 -1.22
CA ARG A 2 15.20 13.38 0.15
C ARG A 2 14.21 12.43 0.78
N GLN A 3 14.62 11.70 1.82
CA GLN A 3 13.70 10.87 2.63
C GLN A 3 12.63 11.74 3.30
N THR A 4 12.99 12.96 3.70
CA THR A 4 12.08 13.97 4.22
C THR A 4 11.75 14.94 3.09
N LEU A 5 10.46 15.08 2.74
CA LEU A 5 9.98 16.00 1.70
C LEU A 5 9.97 17.43 2.20
N LEU A 6 9.50 17.63 3.41
CA LEU A 6 9.43 18.93 4.08
C LEU A 6 9.43 18.73 5.60
N ARG A 7 9.79 19.78 6.33
CA ARG A 7 9.60 19.84 7.79
C ARG A 7 8.51 20.87 8.12
N ILE A 8 7.52 20.45 8.92
CA ILE A 8 6.51 21.37 9.43
C ILE A 8 7.11 22.03 10.66
N ARG A 9 7.34 23.34 10.57
CA ARG A 9 7.88 24.14 11.69
C ARG A 9 6.82 24.38 12.74
N LEU A 10 7.19 24.18 13.99
CA LEU A 10 6.37 24.42 15.17
C LEU A 10 6.89 25.60 16.00
N ASP A 11 8.18 25.90 15.86
CA ASP A 11 8.86 27.02 16.52
C ASP A 11 8.44 28.38 15.93
N ASP A 12 8.25 28.43 14.61
CA ASP A 12 7.71 29.60 13.90
C ASP A 12 6.67 29.14 12.90
N ILE A 13 5.41 29.18 13.28
CA ILE A 13 4.28 28.65 12.52
C ILE A 13 3.99 29.44 11.24
N TRP A 14 4.56 30.61 11.08
CA TRP A 14 4.39 31.50 9.92
C TRP A 14 5.68 31.67 9.10
N SER A 15 6.69 30.83 9.30
CA SER A 15 7.95 30.89 8.57
C SER A 15 7.99 29.83 7.46
N MET A 16 8.67 30.17 6.36
CA MET A 16 9.02 29.24 5.26
C MET A 16 10.54 29.04 5.16
N ALA A 17 11.30 29.30 6.21
CA ALA A 17 12.73 29.13 6.20
C ALA A 17 13.13 27.64 6.20
N PRO A 18 14.18 27.23 5.46
CA PRO A 18 14.66 25.86 5.47
C PRO A 18 15.22 25.48 6.85
N ILE A 19 15.11 24.19 7.18
CA ILE A 19 15.70 23.55 8.35
C ILE A 19 16.61 22.43 7.86
N ASP A 20 17.89 22.46 8.17
CA ASP A 20 18.89 21.46 7.72
C ASP A 20 18.83 21.22 6.21
N ASP A 21 18.82 22.28 5.39
CA ASP A 21 18.68 22.27 3.93
C ASP A 21 17.39 21.63 3.37
N ILE A 22 16.42 21.35 4.25
CA ILE A 22 15.11 20.85 3.87
C ILE A 22 14.10 21.99 3.92
N THR A 23 13.18 22.04 2.95
CA THR A 23 12.10 23.00 2.92
C THR A 23 11.32 22.97 4.24
N GLY A 24 11.37 24.05 5.00
CA GLY A 24 10.58 24.24 6.22
C GLY A 24 9.30 25.01 5.86
N VAL A 25 8.15 24.51 6.32
CA VAL A 25 6.85 25.18 6.16
C VAL A 25 6.21 25.29 7.53
N GLY A 26 5.90 26.51 7.95
CA GLY A 26 5.24 26.74 9.23
C GLY A 26 3.89 26.03 9.34
N LEU A 27 3.58 25.47 10.50
CA LEU A 27 2.32 24.75 10.77
C LEU A 27 1.10 25.63 10.40
N GLY A 28 1.18 26.94 10.62
CA GLY A 28 0.13 27.89 10.26
C GLY A 28 -0.26 27.82 8.78
N TYR A 29 0.72 27.80 7.87
CA TYR A 29 0.46 27.69 6.43
C TYR A 29 -0.17 26.35 6.07
N VAL A 30 0.30 25.24 6.67
CA VAL A 30 -0.26 23.91 6.42
C VAL A 30 -1.73 23.83 6.85
N VAL A 31 -2.03 24.29 8.07
CA VAL A 31 -3.40 24.31 8.59
C VAL A 31 -4.29 25.24 7.77
N LEU A 32 -3.83 26.45 7.43
CA LEU A 32 -4.61 27.36 6.60
C LEU A 32 -4.88 26.80 5.20
N THR A 33 -3.90 26.13 4.60
CA THR A 33 -4.09 25.52 3.27
C THR A 33 -5.14 24.43 3.30
N ILE A 34 -5.06 23.52 4.27
CA ILE A 34 -6.04 22.44 4.47
C ILE A 34 -7.42 23.04 4.77
N TRP A 35 -7.48 23.99 5.71
CA TRP A 35 -8.72 24.61 6.15
C TRP A 35 -9.39 25.41 5.05
N SER A 36 -8.61 26.17 4.26
CA SER A 36 -9.12 26.91 3.09
C SER A 36 -9.64 25.97 2.00
N SER A 37 -8.93 24.86 1.75
CA SER A 37 -9.37 23.85 0.78
C SER A 37 -10.69 23.22 1.18
N LEU A 38 -10.87 22.90 2.46
CA LEU A 38 -12.13 22.39 3.01
C LEU A 38 -13.25 23.42 2.93
N ALA A 39 -12.96 24.70 3.21
CA ALA A 39 -13.93 25.80 3.11
C ALA A 39 -14.38 26.01 1.67
N VAL A 40 -13.45 26.00 0.71
CA VAL A 40 -13.76 26.10 -0.73
C VAL A 40 -14.58 24.89 -1.19
N TYR A 41 -14.20 23.68 -0.78
CA TYR A 41 -14.98 22.47 -1.09
C TYR A 41 -16.41 22.57 -0.56
N TRP A 42 -16.58 22.98 0.70
CA TRP A 42 -17.88 23.18 1.32
C TRP A 42 -18.69 24.26 0.61
N ALA A 43 -18.09 25.41 0.31
CA ALA A 43 -18.75 26.51 -0.42
C ALA A 43 -19.22 26.05 -1.81
N VAL A 44 -18.36 25.37 -2.59
CA VAL A 44 -18.73 24.82 -3.90
C VAL A 44 -19.86 23.79 -3.79
N PHE A 45 -19.81 22.94 -2.77
CA PHE A 45 -20.86 21.95 -2.53
C PHE A 45 -22.20 22.61 -2.20
N THR A 46 -22.20 23.60 -1.30
CA THR A 46 -23.41 24.35 -0.86
C THR A 46 -24.01 25.15 -2.03
N VAL A 47 -23.17 25.86 -2.80
CA VAL A 47 -23.62 26.61 -3.99
C VAL A 47 -24.26 25.70 -5.04
N ARG A 48 -23.73 24.51 -5.23
CA ARG A 48 -24.28 23.53 -6.19
C ARG A 48 -25.58 22.90 -5.72
N ARG A 49 -25.82 22.85 -4.42
CA ARG A 49 -26.98 22.17 -3.83
C ARG A 49 -28.16 23.13 -3.62
N ASP A 50 -27.93 24.26 -2.94
CA ASP A 50 -29.03 25.08 -2.40
C ASP A 50 -28.88 26.61 -2.74
N GLY A 51 -27.79 27.01 -3.44
CA GLY A 51 -27.41 28.40 -3.61
C GLY A 51 -26.72 28.97 -2.35
N PHE A 52 -26.06 30.14 -2.48
CA PHE A 52 -25.27 30.73 -1.39
C PHE A 52 -26.13 31.75 -0.60
N THR A 53 -26.42 31.43 0.66
CA THR A 53 -27.26 32.27 1.52
C THR A 53 -26.43 33.23 2.39
N ARG A 54 -27.14 34.15 3.12
CA ARG A 54 -26.47 35.09 4.04
C ARG A 54 -25.88 34.37 5.26
N ASP A 55 -26.52 33.28 5.69
CA ASP A 55 -26.06 32.47 6.83
C ASP A 55 -24.77 31.69 6.49
N ASP A 56 -24.59 31.28 5.22
CA ASP A 56 -23.39 30.61 4.76
C ASP A 56 -22.16 31.53 4.83
N ARG A 57 -22.32 32.85 4.65
CA ARG A 57 -21.22 33.84 4.78
C ARG A 57 -20.73 33.91 6.23
N SER A 58 -21.65 33.94 7.20
CA SER A 58 -21.27 33.93 8.62
C SER A 58 -20.58 32.62 9.01
N GLY A 59 -21.05 31.49 8.47
CA GLY A 59 -20.41 30.18 8.63
C GLY A 59 -18.97 30.14 8.14
N VAL A 60 -18.68 30.70 6.97
CA VAL A 60 -17.31 30.80 6.42
C VAL A 60 -16.41 31.67 7.31
N LEU A 61 -16.90 32.80 7.80
CA LEU A 61 -16.13 33.66 8.71
C LEU A 61 -15.82 32.99 10.06
N ILE A 62 -16.79 32.30 10.64
CA ILE A 62 -16.60 31.52 11.88
C ILE A 62 -15.59 30.41 11.65
N TRP A 63 -15.66 29.73 10.48
CA TRP A 63 -14.72 28.68 10.11
C TRP A 63 -13.28 29.19 10.04
N PHE A 64 -13.02 30.33 9.37
CA PHE A 64 -11.69 30.93 9.32
C PHE A 64 -11.22 31.45 10.69
N GLY A 65 -12.11 32.10 11.43
CA GLY A 65 -11.81 32.58 12.79
C GLY A 65 -11.41 31.46 13.75
N SER A 66 -12.09 30.32 13.67
CA SER A 66 -11.78 29.15 14.49
C SER A 66 -10.43 28.51 14.12
N ALA A 67 -10.03 28.52 12.85
CA ALA A 67 -8.70 28.07 12.44
C ALA A 67 -7.57 28.93 13.02
N VAL A 68 -7.71 30.25 12.96
CA VAL A 68 -6.75 31.19 13.52
C VAL A 68 -6.66 31.04 15.04
N ALA A 69 -7.82 30.88 15.72
CA ALA A 69 -7.88 30.69 17.18
C ALA A 69 -7.19 29.37 17.59
N LEU A 70 -7.47 28.26 16.91
CA LEU A 70 -6.85 26.95 17.16
C LEU A 70 -5.33 26.99 16.96
N LEU A 71 -4.84 27.68 15.94
CA LEU A 71 -3.42 27.84 15.67
C LEU A 71 -2.75 28.64 16.79
N SER A 72 -3.36 29.74 17.24
CA SER A 72 -2.81 30.59 18.29
C SER A 72 -2.74 29.86 19.64
N ILE A 73 -3.77 29.07 19.98
CA ILE A 73 -3.80 28.27 21.20
C ILE A 73 -2.80 27.10 21.09
N GLY A 74 -2.76 26.44 19.91
CA GLY A 74 -1.85 25.30 19.65
C GLY A 74 -0.38 25.67 19.84
N GLN A 75 0.03 26.85 19.39
CA GLN A 75 1.40 27.35 19.57
C GLN A 75 1.78 27.48 21.07
N TRP A 76 0.84 27.82 21.93
CA TRP A 76 1.06 28.00 23.38
C TRP A 76 1.15 26.65 24.12
N MET A 77 0.54 25.59 23.57
CA MET A 77 0.48 24.26 24.18
C MET A 77 1.62 23.33 23.76
N LEU A 78 2.39 23.66 22.71
CA LEU A 78 3.46 22.80 22.22
C LEU A 78 4.70 22.92 23.13
N PRO A 79 5.30 21.79 23.55
CA PRO A 79 6.53 21.81 24.31
C PRO A 79 7.67 22.49 23.54
N ALA A 80 8.47 23.33 24.23
CA ALA A 80 9.58 24.07 23.61
C ALA A 80 10.65 23.20 22.92
N ASN A 81 10.64 21.91 23.20
CA ASN A 81 11.57 20.93 22.58
C ASN A 81 11.13 20.40 21.21
N PHE A 82 9.87 20.67 20.80
CA PHE A 82 9.37 20.25 19.50
C PHE A 82 9.52 21.39 18.47
N THR A 83 10.62 21.39 17.74
CA THR A 83 10.89 22.44 16.74
C THR A 83 10.29 22.15 15.37
N SER A 84 10.21 20.88 14.96
CA SER A 84 9.67 20.52 13.65
C SER A 84 9.16 19.08 13.57
N ILE A 85 8.18 18.85 12.70
CA ILE A 85 7.67 17.51 12.34
C ILE A 85 8.16 17.17 10.93
N PRO A 86 8.97 16.11 10.75
CA PRO A 86 9.40 15.68 9.42
C PRO A 86 8.27 14.97 8.68
N VAL A 87 7.99 15.37 7.43
CA VAL A 87 7.08 14.68 6.53
C VAL A 87 7.89 13.77 5.62
N TYR A 88 7.86 12.49 5.89
CA TYR A 88 8.59 11.49 5.12
C TYR A 88 7.90 11.22 3.77
N GLY A 89 8.71 11.17 2.71
CA GLY A 89 8.22 10.92 1.34
C GLY A 89 7.47 9.60 1.19
N TYR A 90 7.95 8.55 1.86
CA TYR A 90 7.29 7.25 1.86
C TYR A 90 5.88 7.32 2.45
N GLY A 91 5.73 7.90 3.64
CA GLY A 91 4.44 8.05 4.30
C GLY A 91 3.46 8.91 3.49
N PHE A 92 3.96 10.00 2.90
CA PHE A 92 3.15 10.86 2.04
C PHE A 92 2.63 10.13 0.79
N MET A 93 3.48 9.34 0.12
CA MET A 93 3.05 8.53 -1.03
C MET A 93 2.05 7.45 -0.63
N LEU A 94 2.21 6.80 0.52
CA LEU A 94 1.23 5.85 1.04
C LEU A 94 -0.13 6.53 1.30
N PHE A 95 -0.12 7.72 1.88
CA PHE A 95 -1.33 8.51 2.10
C PHE A 95 -2.05 8.81 0.77
N LEU A 96 -1.33 9.35 -0.23
CA LEU A 96 -1.90 9.61 -1.55
C LEU A 96 -2.43 8.34 -2.21
N GLY A 97 -1.67 7.25 -2.12
CA GLY A 97 -2.05 5.94 -2.67
C GLY A 97 -3.33 5.41 -2.04
N PHE A 98 -3.45 5.49 -0.72
CA PHE A 98 -4.65 5.05 0.00
C PHE A 98 -5.90 5.84 -0.40
N PHE A 99 -5.82 7.18 -0.37
CA PHE A 99 -6.98 8.02 -0.70
C PHE A 99 -7.37 7.89 -2.17
N SER A 100 -6.40 7.84 -3.09
CA SER A 100 -6.67 7.62 -4.51
C SER A 100 -7.31 6.26 -4.76
N ALA A 101 -6.79 5.20 -4.14
CA ALA A 101 -7.32 3.85 -4.25
C ALA A 101 -8.75 3.76 -3.68
N ALA A 102 -9.00 4.31 -2.49
CA ALA A 102 -10.33 4.32 -1.86
C ALA A 102 -11.34 5.07 -2.73
N TRP A 103 -10.99 6.25 -3.21
CA TRP A 103 -11.85 7.06 -4.08
C TRP A 103 -12.21 6.35 -5.40
N LEU A 104 -11.23 5.70 -6.05
CA LEU A 104 -11.47 4.92 -7.26
C LEU A 104 -12.29 3.66 -6.99
N ALA A 105 -12.11 3.00 -5.84
CA ALA A 105 -12.92 1.86 -5.43
C ALA A 105 -14.37 2.29 -5.14
N MET A 106 -14.58 3.42 -4.48
CA MET A 106 -15.93 3.98 -4.25
C MET A 106 -16.67 4.26 -5.56
N ARG A 107 -15.99 4.86 -6.55
CA ARG A 107 -16.60 5.10 -7.87
C ARG A 107 -17.06 3.80 -8.54
N ARG A 108 -16.21 2.75 -8.46
CA ARG A 108 -16.56 1.43 -9.00
C ARG A 108 -17.65 0.73 -8.19
N ALA A 109 -17.63 0.84 -6.86
CA ALA A 109 -18.68 0.30 -6.01
C ALA A 109 -20.06 0.87 -6.38
N LYS A 110 -20.14 2.20 -6.54
CA LYS A 110 -21.37 2.88 -6.99
C LYS A 110 -21.86 2.38 -8.35
N SER A 111 -20.96 2.07 -9.30
CA SER A 111 -21.35 1.56 -10.63
C SER A 111 -21.96 0.15 -10.61
N VAL A 112 -21.83 -0.58 -9.50
CA VAL A 112 -22.43 -1.92 -9.30
C VAL A 112 -23.49 -1.92 -8.20
N GLY A 113 -24.01 -0.75 -7.83
CA GLY A 113 -25.10 -0.63 -6.85
C GLY A 113 -24.68 -0.75 -5.39
N LEU A 114 -23.37 -0.71 -5.08
CA LEU A 114 -22.87 -0.72 -3.71
C LEU A 114 -22.67 0.71 -3.19
N SER A 115 -22.94 0.95 -1.88
CA SER A 115 -22.69 2.26 -1.29
C SER A 115 -21.18 2.55 -1.17
N GLY A 116 -20.80 3.83 -1.32
CA GLY A 116 -19.42 4.25 -1.14
C GLY A 116 -18.92 4.06 0.30
N ASP A 117 -19.81 4.17 1.29
CA ASP A 117 -19.48 4.02 2.71
C ASP A 117 -18.97 2.63 3.05
N LEU A 118 -19.47 1.59 2.36
CA LEU A 118 -18.96 0.22 2.50
C LEU A 118 -17.47 0.12 2.16
N ILE A 119 -17.00 0.91 1.19
CA ILE A 119 -15.58 0.92 0.81
C ILE A 119 -14.74 1.58 1.90
N TRP A 120 -15.23 2.70 2.49
CA TRP A 120 -14.54 3.34 3.61
C TRP A 120 -14.49 2.44 4.84
N ASP A 121 -15.60 1.83 5.21
CA ASP A 121 -15.65 0.85 6.31
C ASP A 121 -14.61 -0.26 6.08
N LEU A 122 -14.64 -0.87 4.91
CA LEU A 122 -13.68 -1.93 4.57
C LEU A 122 -12.24 -1.45 4.57
N ALA A 123 -11.96 -0.26 4.02
CA ALA A 123 -10.62 0.30 3.97
C ALA A 123 -10.03 0.51 5.37
N VAL A 124 -10.83 1.03 6.32
CA VAL A 124 -10.42 1.19 7.73
C VAL A 124 -10.12 -0.17 8.36
N TRP A 125 -11.00 -1.16 8.17
CA TRP A 125 -10.76 -2.52 8.68
C TRP A 125 -9.51 -3.17 8.09
N LEU A 126 -9.24 -2.97 6.79
CA LEU A 126 -8.04 -3.51 6.13
C LEU A 126 -6.76 -2.82 6.62
N ILE A 127 -6.76 -1.51 6.87
CA ILE A 127 -5.61 -0.82 7.44
C ILE A 127 -5.31 -1.34 8.85
N VAL A 128 -6.31 -1.35 9.72
CA VAL A 128 -6.14 -1.79 11.10
C VAL A 128 -5.65 -3.24 11.14
N SER A 129 -6.32 -4.13 10.41
CA SER A 129 -5.92 -5.55 10.36
C SER A 129 -4.55 -5.73 9.71
N GLY A 130 -4.23 -4.95 8.68
CA GLY A 130 -2.92 -4.97 8.04
C GLY A 130 -1.79 -4.64 9.01
N ILE A 131 -1.93 -3.56 9.77
CA ILE A 131 -0.93 -3.14 10.77
C ILE A 131 -0.84 -4.17 11.91
N VAL A 132 -1.97 -4.57 12.47
CA VAL A 132 -2.02 -5.55 13.56
C VAL A 132 -1.43 -6.90 13.12
N GLY A 133 -1.81 -7.39 11.95
CA GLY A 133 -1.30 -8.66 11.42
C GLY A 133 0.20 -8.61 11.13
N ALA A 134 0.69 -7.52 10.54
CA ALA A 134 2.11 -7.34 10.27
C ALA A 134 2.93 -7.31 11.57
N ARG A 135 2.42 -6.65 12.62
CA ARG A 135 3.05 -6.60 13.93
C ARG A 135 3.01 -7.94 14.66
N LEU A 136 1.87 -8.62 14.67
CA LEU A 136 1.73 -9.93 15.29
C LEU A 136 2.72 -10.95 14.70
N LEU A 137 2.81 -11.01 13.37
CA LEU A 137 3.74 -11.92 12.73
C LEU A 137 5.21 -11.57 13.02
N TYR A 138 5.53 -10.27 13.14
CA TYR A 138 6.86 -9.84 13.55
C TYR A 138 7.21 -10.29 14.98
N VAL A 139 6.29 -10.08 15.91
CA VAL A 139 6.48 -10.49 17.32
C VAL A 139 6.67 -12.02 17.43
N ILE A 140 5.91 -12.79 16.66
CA ILE A 140 6.02 -14.26 16.61
C ILE A 140 7.37 -14.70 15.99
N ARG A 141 7.80 -14.02 14.92
CA ARG A 141 9.00 -14.42 14.16
C ARG A 141 10.30 -13.99 14.84
N PHE A 142 10.29 -12.86 15.52
CA PHE A 142 11.47 -12.23 16.12
C PHE A 142 11.24 -11.84 17.59
N PRO A 143 10.89 -12.80 18.47
CA PRO A 143 10.58 -12.51 19.87
C PRO A 143 11.77 -11.89 20.61
N GLU A 144 12.99 -12.31 20.27
CA GLU A 144 14.22 -11.80 20.88
C GLU A 144 14.39 -10.29 20.64
N ASN A 145 14.11 -9.81 19.43
CA ASN A 145 14.22 -8.38 19.10
C ASN A 145 13.16 -7.53 19.84
N VAL A 146 11.98 -8.11 20.10
CA VAL A 146 10.88 -7.38 20.76
C VAL A 146 11.04 -7.38 22.28
N PHE A 147 11.47 -8.50 22.86
CA PHE A 147 11.47 -8.72 24.29
C PHE A 147 12.86 -8.63 24.95
N ALA A 148 13.95 -8.42 24.15
CA ALA A 148 15.29 -8.24 24.68
C ALA A 148 15.31 -7.15 25.76
N ASN A 149 15.90 -7.46 26.91
CA ASN A 149 16.07 -6.54 28.04
C ASN A 149 14.77 -5.93 28.61
N LYS A 150 13.59 -6.50 28.32
CA LYS A 150 12.30 -6.03 28.83
C LYS A 150 11.72 -7.02 29.84
N VAL A 151 11.20 -6.53 30.97
CA VAL A 151 10.68 -7.33 32.08
C VAL A 151 9.28 -6.86 32.47
N GLY A 152 8.40 -7.78 32.85
CA GLY A 152 7.06 -7.48 33.35
C GLY A 152 6.19 -6.71 32.34
N TRP A 153 5.57 -5.61 32.78
CA TRP A 153 4.65 -4.82 31.96
C TRP A 153 5.28 -4.24 30.70
N SER A 154 6.59 -3.97 30.71
CA SER A 154 7.29 -3.44 29.53
C SER A 154 7.30 -4.42 28.35
N LYS A 155 7.18 -5.74 28.57
CA LYS A 155 6.99 -6.74 27.50
C LYS A 155 5.66 -6.55 26.77
N PHE A 156 4.60 -6.30 27.53
CA PHE A 156 3.28 -6.06 26.93
C PHE A 156 3.26 -4.79 26.10
N VAL A 157 3.80 -3.70 26.61
CA VAL A 157 3.90 -2.42 25.87
C VAL A 157 4.75 -2.57 24.60
N ALA A 158 5.81 -3.39 24.65
CA ALA A 158 6.69 -3.65 23.51
C ALA A 158 5.97 -4.26 22.29
N ILE A 159 4.89 -5.03 22.51
CA ILE A 159 4.09 -5.59 21.43
C ILE A 159 3.47 -4.48 20.56
N PHE A 160 3.06 -3.38 21.18
CA PHE A 160 2.39 -2.25 20.51
C PHE A 160 3.35 -1.13 20.09
N ASN A 161 4.63 -1.26 20.39
CA ASN A 161 5.63 -0.26 20.04
C ASN A 161 5.96 -0.30 18.54
N LEU A 162 5.17 0.40 17.72
CA LEU A 162 5.34 0.52 16.28
C LEU A 162 6.48 1.47 15.86
N PRO A 163 6.79 2.55 16.60
CA PRO A 163 7.87 3.48 16.24
C PRO A 163 9.25 2.85 16.08
N ASP A 164 9.56 1.81 16.86
CA ASP A 164 10.82 1.08 16.74
C ASP A 164 10.88 0.17 15.48
N GLY A 165 9.85 0.23 14.63
CA GLY A 165 9.74 -0.58 13.43
C GLY A 165 9.31 -2.04 13.70
N GLY A 166 9.66 -2.94 12.79
CA GLY A 166 9.34 -4.37 12.90
C GLY A 166 7.91 -4.71 12.50
N LEU A 167 7.68 -4.71 11.20
CA LEU A 167 6.44 -5.13 10.56
C LEU A 167 6.75 -6.19 9.49
N VAL A 168 6.07 -7.32 9.50
CA VAL A 168 6.21 -8.37 8.50
C VAL A 168 4.99 -8.36 7.58
N LEU A 169 5.20 -8.01 6.31
CA LEU A 169 4.15 -7.83 5.31
C LEU A 169 3.18 -9.01 5.24
N TYR A 170 3.69 -10.25 5.27
CA TYR A 170 2.86 -11.45 5.17
C TYR A 170 1.80 -11.55 6.27
N GLY A 171 2.11 -11.10 7.49
CA GLY A 171 1.14 -11.05 8.59
C GLY A 171 -0.02 -10.12 8.28
N GLY A 172 0.28 -8.95 7.71
CA GLY A 172 -0.73 -7.98 7.28
C GLY A 172 -1.62 -8.53 6.16
N VAL A 173 -1.04 -9.23 5.19
CA VAL A 173 -1.79 -9.87 4.10
C VAL A 173 -2.72 -10.96 4.63
N ILE A 174 -2.23 -11.85 5.48
CA ILE A 174 -3.04 -12.95 6.04
C ILE A 174 -4.22 -12.39 6.84
N LEU A 175 -3.95 -11.51 7.81
CA LEU A 175 -5.02 -10.96 8.64
C LEU A 175 -5.96 -10.05 7.85
N GLY A 176 -5.43 -9.30 6.88
CA GLY A 176 -6.23 -8.49 5.95
C GLY A 176 -7.20 -9.34 5.12
N LEU A 177 -6.76 -10.48 4.59
CA LEU A 177 -7.64 -11.42 3.86
C LEU A 177 -8.71 -12.02 4.77
N LEU A 178 -8.35 -12.44 5.99
CA LEU A 178 -9.33 -12.95 6.96
C LEU A 178 -10.41 -11.91 7.28
N VAL A 179 -10.00 -10.67 7.53
CA VAL A 179 -10.91 -9.56 7.80
C VAL A 179 -11.75 -9.20 6.58
N PHE A 180 -11.18 -9.25 5.36
CA PHE A 180 -11.91 -9.06 4.12
C PHE A 180 -13.07 -10.06 3.98
N PHE A 181 -12.79 -11.36 4.15
CA PHE A 181 -13.83 -12.40 4.08
C PHE A 181 -14.84 -12.29 5.22
N TRP A 182 -14.39 -12.01 6.44
CA TRP A 182 -15.27 -11.74 7.57
C TRP A 182 -16.21 -10.56 7.31
N PHE A 183 -15.68 -9.45 6.80
CA PHE A 183 -16.45 -8.25 6.47
C PHE A 183 -17.51 -8.55 5.40
N CYS A 184 -17.13 -9.21 4.31
CA CYS A 184 -18.04 -9.60 3.26
C CYS A 184 -19.17 -10.50 3.79
N ARG A 185 -18.81 -11.48 4.64
CA ARG A 185 -19.81 -12.37 5.26
C ARG A 185 -20.74 -11.63 6.22
N ARG A 186 -20.18 -10.75 7.05
CA ARG A 186 -20.95 -9.94 8.02
C ARG A 186 -21.95 -9.00 7.32
N ARG A 187 -21.55 -8.40 6.23
CA ARG A 187 -22.35 -7.47 5.43
C ARG A 187 -23.18 -8.17 4.33
N LYS A 188 -23.16 -9.51 4.26
CA LYS A 188 -23.83 -10.33 3.23
C LYS A 188 -23.47 -9.91 1.80
N LEU A 189 -22.22 -9.53 1.57
CA LEU A 189 -21.69 -9.12 0.27
C LEU A 189 -21.06 -10.31 -0.45
N ASN A 190 -21.12 -10.29 -1.79
CA ASN A 190 -20.39 -11.27 -2.59
C ASN A 190 -18.89 -10.92 -2.57
N PRO A 191 -18.00 -11.77 -1.99
CA PRO A 191 -16.58 -11.47 -1.89
C PRO A 191 -15.88 -11.37 -3.25
N LEU A 192 -16.33 -12.10 -4.27
CA LEU A 192 -15.75 -12.02 -5.61
C LEU A 192 -16.08 -10.69 -6.30
N LEU A 193 -17.32 -10.20 -6.13
CA LEU A 193 -17.70 -8.87 -6.61
C LEU A 193 -16.89 -7.79 -5.91
N MET A 194 -16.75 -7.90 -4.58
CA MET A 194 -16.00 -6.92 -3.82
C MET A 194 -14.50 -6.93 -4.19
N ALA A 195 -13.91 -8.11 -4.41
CA ALA A 195 -12.54 -8.23 -4.90
C ALA A 195 -12.38 -7.54 -6.27
N ASP A 196 -13.30 -7.77 -7.22
CA ASP A 196 -13.25 -7.13 -8.54
C ASP A 196 -13.33 -5.60 -8.44
N VAL A 197 -14.11 -5.05 -7.51
CA VAL A 197 -14.20 -3.60 -7.26
C VAL A 197 -12.88 -3.04 -6.75
N ILE A 198 -12.18 -3.78 -5.89
CA ILE A 198 -10.98 -3.30 -5.18
C ILE A 198 -9.71 -3.47 -6.01
N ILE A 199 -9.56 -4.54 -6.77
CA ILE A 199 -8.32 -4.91 -7.47
C ILE A 199 -7.72 -3.77 -8.30
N PRO A 200 -8.45 -3.05 -9.17
CA PRO A 200 -7.84 -1.95 -9.92
C PRO A 200 -7.34 -0.82 -9.03
N SER A 201 -8.00 -0.58 -7.89
CA SER A 201 -7.57 0.40 -6.88
C SER A 201 -6.35 -0.07 -6.11
N PHE A 202 -6.25 -1.36 -5.82
CA PHE A 202 -5.07 -1.94 -5.21
C PHE A 202 -3.81 -1.67 -6.03
N PHE A 203 -3.86 -1.81 -7.35
CA PHE A 203 -2.73 -1.49 -8.21
C PHE A 203 -2.39 0.01 -8.23
N VAL A 204 -3.37 0.91 -8.10
CA VAL A 204 -3.10 2.34 -7.91
C VAL A 204 -2.34 2.58 -6.60
N GLY A 205 -2.80 1.99 -5.50
CA GLY A 205 -2.11 2.05 -4.22
C GLY A 205 -0.69 1.49 -4.28
N LEU A 206 -0.51 0.37 -5.00
CA LEU A 206 0.80 -0.25 -5.23
C LEU A 206 1.74 0.69 -6.00
N ALA A 207 1.25 1.39 -7.03
CA ALA A 207 2.04 2.34 -7.80
C ALA A 207 2.60 3.46 -6.91
N PHE A 208 1.74 4.08 -6.10
CA PHE A 208 2.18 5.09 -5.11
C PHE A 208 3.14 4.51 -4.07
N GLY A 209 2.88 3.30 -3.57
CA GLY A 209 3.79 2.63 -2.64
C GLY A 209 5.19 2.44 -3.23
N ARG A 210 5.30 2.12 -4.52
CA ARG A 210 6.58 1.99 -5.22
C ARG A 210 7.28 3.33 -5.43
N LEU A 211 6.53 4.41 -5.69
CA LEU A 211 7.08 5.77 -5.67
C LEU A 211 7.59 6.13 -4.26
N GLY A 212 6.88 5.71 -3.22
CA GLY A 212 7.35 5.86 -1.84
C GLY A 212 8.67 5.12 -1.59
N CYS A 213 8.81 3.87 -2.06
CA CYS A 213 10.07 3.12 -2.00
C CYS A 213 11.20 3.86 -2.71
N PHE A 214 10.93 4.49 -3.86
CA PHE A 214 11.90 5.28 -4.59
C PHE A 214 12.39 6.50 -3.80
N LEU A 215 11.46 7.25 -3.18
CA LEU A 215 11.80 8.40 -2.33
C LEU A 215 12.57 7.99 -1.07
N ASN A 216 12.25 6.83 -0.50
CA ASN A 216 12.96 6.28 0.67
C ASN A 216 14.32 5.67 0.30
N GLY A 217 14.57 5.38 -0.98
CA GLY A 217 15.80 4.73 -1.43
C GLY A 217 15.88 3.27 -0.97
N CYS A 218 14.84 2.47 -1.14
CA CYS A 218 14.85 1.02 -0.86
C CYS A 218 14.34 0.23 -2.07
N CYS A 219 14.53 -1.10 -2.08
CA CYS A 219 14.08 -1.97 -3.17
C CYS A 219 14.70 -1.62 -4.53
N TYR A 220 15.97 -1.34 -4.54
CA TYR A 220 16.78 -1.01 -5.73
C TYR A 220 17.05 -2.25 -6.58
N GLY A 221 17.54 -2.01 -7.80
CA GLY A 221 17.97 -3.06 -8.72
C GLY A 221 19.48 -3.19 -8.83
N ASP A 222 19.91 -4.05 -9.74
CA ASP A 222 21.32 -4.28 -10.06
C ASP A 222 22.03 -3.04 -10.59
N VAL A 223 23.35 -3.09 -10.59
CA VAL A 223 24.21 -2.08 -11.22
C VAL A 223 23.92 -2.02 -12.71
N CYS A 224 23.74 -0.82 -13.24
CA CYS A 224 23.51 -0.64 -14.67
C CYS A 224 24.14 0.65 -15.20
N SER A 225 24.43 0.64 -16.50
CA SER A 225 25.01 1.78 -17.24
C SER A 225 23.98 2.51 -18.11
N LEU A 226 22.69 2.27 -17.91
CA LEU A 226 21.62 2.89 -18.71
C LEU A 226 21.50 4.39 -18.43
N PRO A 227 21.07 5.21 -19.40
CA PRO A 227 21.02 6.67 -19.25
C PRO A 227 20.03 7.14 -18.16
N TRP A 228 19.11 6.28 -17.73
CA TRP A 228 18.17 6.55 -16.63
C TRP A 228 18.53 5.83 -15.33
N ALA A 229 19.74 5.27 -15.23
CA ALA A 229 20.24 4.71 -13.99
C ALA A 229 20.28 5.78 -12.88
N VAL A 230 20.02 5.39 -11.65
CA VAL A 230 19.90 6.31 -10.51
C VAL A 230 20.96 5.99 -9.48
N GLN A 231 21.59 7.02 -8.94
CA GLN A 231 22.47 6.94 -7.78
C GLN A 231 21.73 7.42 -6.54
N PHE A 232 21.87 6.69 -5.45
CA PHE A 232 21.30 7.05 -4.16
C PHE A 232 22.34 7.75 -3.31
N PRO A 233 22.01 8.91 -2.69
CA PRO A 233 22.97 9.66 -1.88
C PRO A 233 23.28 8.94 -0.57
N GLU A 234 24.34 9.40 0.08
CA GLU A 234 24.66 9.06 1.46
C GLU A 234 23.42 9.24 2.36
N GLY A 235 23.25 8.39 3.37
CA GLY A 235 22.10 8.38 4.27
C GLY A 235 20.82 7.74 3.71
N SER A 236 20.79 7.29 2.44
CA SER A 236 19.68 6.49 1.91
C SER A 236 19.74 5.05 2.41
N ALA A 237 18.59 4.37 2.46
CA ALA A 237 18.50 2.97 2.86
C ALA A 237 19.33 2.05 1.95
N THR A 238 19.38 2.36 0.62
CA THR A 238 20.24 1.64 -0.34
C THR A 238 21.72 1.82 -0.03
N PHE A 239 22.14 3.05 0.26
CA PHE A 239 23.54 3.33 0.60
C PHE A 239 23.97 2.53 1.83
N ALA A 240 23.21 2.62 2.92
CA ALA A 240 23.48 1.88 4.14
C ALA A 240 23.50 0.35 3.93
N ALA A 241 22.59 -0.19 3.10
CA ALA A 241 22.56 -1.60 2.77
C ALA A 241 23.77 -2.06 1.93
N LEU A 242 24.25 -1.26 0.98
CA LEU A 242 25.43 -1.58 0.16
C LEU A 242 26.72 -1.49 0.97
N VAL A 243 26.83 -0.52 1.86
CA VAL A 243 27.95 -0.41 2.81
C VAL A 243 27.97 -1.62 3.75
N SER A 244 26.85 -1.97 4.36
CA SER A 244 26.77 -3.13 5.28
C SER A 244 27.08 -4.47 4.62
N LYS A 245 26.84 -4.58 3.29
CA LYS A 245 27.20 -5.75 2.46
C LYS A 245 28.65 -5.71 1.95
N GLY A 246 29.39 -4.62 2.19
CA GLY A 246 30.78 -4.46 1.72
C GLY A 246 30.94 -4.12 0.22
N PHE A 247 29.83 -3.76 -0.46
CA PHE A 247 29.87 -3.36 -1.87
C PHE A 247 30.19 -1.89 -2.09
N LEU A 248 30.16 -1.08 -1.03
CA LEU A 248 30.42 0.34 -1.08
C LEU A 248 31.27 0.75 0.12
N SER A 249 32.22 1.68 -0.09
CA SER A 249 33.02 2.27 0.98
C SER A 249 32.18 3.26 1.80
N ASP A 250 32.41 3.32 3.11
CA ASP A 250 31.82 4.33 4.02
C ASP A 250 32.16 5.78 3.62
N THR A 251 33.24 5.99 2.88
CA THR A 251 33.68 7.31 2.41
C THR A 251 33.05 7.74 1.09
N ALA A 252 32.22 6.90 0.48
CA ALA A 252 31.54 7.24 -0.75
C ALA A 252 30.44 8.27 -0.52
N THR A 253 30.23 9.20 -1.45
CA THR A 253 29.17 10.22 -1.37
C THR A 253 27.84 9.78 -1.97
N ALA A 254 27.85 8.72 -2.77
CA ALA A 254 26.69 8.15 -3.41
C ALA A 254 26.94 6.67 -3.78
N THR A 255 25.88 5.94 -4.10
CA THR A 255 25.97 4.58 -4.63
C THR A 255 26.46 4.58 -6.08
N MET A 256 26.87 3.39 -6.58
CA MET A 256 26.97 3.15 -8.01
C MET A 256 25.62 3.39 -8.71
N SER A 257 25.64 3.52 -10.04
CA SER A 257 24.40 3.64 -10.86
C SER A 257 23.62 2.34 -10.83
N LEU A 258 22.36 2.38 -10.42
CA LEU A 258 21.49 1.22 -10.19
C LEU A 258 20.23 1.32 -11.04
N HIS A 259 19.65 0.18 -11.39
CA HIS A 259 18.32 0.12 -11.99
C HIS A 259 17.26 0.69 -11.04
N PRO A 260 16.45 1.68 -11.44
CA PRO A 260 15.34 2.20 -10.64
C PRO A 260 14.12 1.25 -10.70
N THR A 261 14.29 0.03 -10.17
CA THR A 261 13.26 -1.02 -10.21
C THR A 261 11.96 -0.61 -9.50
N GLN A 262 12.02 0.36 -8.59
CA GLN A 262 10.86 0.96 -7.97
C GLN A 262 9.99 1.69 -9.01
N LEU A 263 10.60 2.45 -9.93
CA LEU A 263 9.88 3.15 -10.99
C LEU A 263 9.31 2.14 -12.01
N TYR A 264 10.07 1.10 -12.37
CA TYR A 264 9.56 0.04 -13.24
C TYR A 264 8.35 -0.66 -12.62
N SER A 265 8.42 -0.96 -11.33
CA SER A 265 7.32 -1.57 -10.59
C SER A 265 6.12 -0.63 -10.47
N SER A 266 6.34 0.68 -10.34
CA SER A 266 5.26 1.68 -10.32
C SER A 266 4.55 1.78 -11.66
N ILE A 267 5.31 1.87 -12.77
CA ILE A 267 4.74 1.89 -14.13
C ILE A 267 3.96 0.60 -14.40
N ASN A 268 4.53 -0.55 -14.06
CA ASN A 268 3.82 -1.83 -14.18
C ASN A 268 2.50 -1.84 -13.40
N ALA A 269 2.50 -1.33 -12.16
CA ALA A 269 1.28 -1.25 -11.37
C ALA A 269 0.23 -0.31 -11.99
N VAL A 270 0.63 0.81 -12.60
CA VAL A 270 -0.27 1.69 -13.36
C VAL A 270 -0.87 0.96 -14.56
N VAL A 271 -0.06 0.24 -15.34
CA VAL A 271 -0.53 -0.56 -16.48
C VAL A 271 -1.54 -1.60 -16.03
N LEU A 272 -1.26 -2.32 -14.95
CA LEU A 272 -2.19 -3.31 -14.38
C LEU A 272 -3.47 -2.66 -13.82
N ALA A 273 -3.37 -1.46 -13.24
CA ALA A 273 -4.54 -0.70 -12.79
C ALA A 273 -5.45 -0.34 -13.97
N ILE A 274 -4.89 0.15 -15.08
CA ILE A 274 -5.63 0.46 -16.31
C ILE A 274 -6.24 -0.80 -16.92
N LEU A 275 -5.45 -1.86 -17.08
CA LEU A 275 -5.89 -3.15 -17.63
C LEU A 275 -7.07 -3.71 -16.82
N THR A 276 -6.95 -3.80 -15.52
CA THR A 276 -7.99 -4.34 -14.64
C THR A 276 -9.22 -3.43 -14.54
N ALA A 277 -9.03 -2.09 -14.58
CA ALA A 277 -10.14 -1.13 -14.59
C ALA A 277 -10.93 -1.15 -15.91
N THR A 278 -10.26 -1.31 -17.04
CA THR A 278 -10.94 -1.47 -18.35
C THR A 278 -11.67 -2.80 -18.42
N TYR A 279 -11.02 -3.88 -18.01
CA TYR A 279 -11.65 -5.20 -17.97
C TYR A 279 -12.84 -5.27 -16.99
N PHE A 280 -12.82 -4.52 -15.90
CA PHE A 280 -13.94 -4.43 -14.95
C PHE A 280 -15.25 -4.03 -15.62
N LYS A 281 -15.20 -3.15 -16.63
CA LYS A 281 -16.41 -2.72 -17.38
C LYS A 281 -16.97 -3.81 -18.30
N HIS A 282 -16.14 -4.73 -18.76
CA HIS A 282 -16.48 -5.78 -19.73
C HIS A 282 -16.60 -7.17 -19.10
N ARG A 283 -16.47 -7.28 -17.77
CA ARG A 283 -16.54 -8.58 -17.09
C ARG A 283 -17.95 -9.19 -17.20
N HIS A 284 -18.02 -10.46 -17.49
CA HIS A 284 -19.26 -11.21 -17.58
C HIS A 284 -19.65 -11.91 -16.26
N GLN A 285 -18.71 -12.04 -15.32
CA GLN A 285 -18.93 -12.72 -14.04
C GLN A 285 -18.10 -12.13 -12.92
N ASN A 286 -18.56 -12.32 -11.66
CA ASN A 286 -17.83 -11.87 -10.48
C ASN A 286 -16.60 -12.75 -10.25
N GLY A 287 -15.47 -12.13 -9.93
CA GLY A 287 -14.16 -12.76 -9.76
C GLY A 287 -13.28 -12.75 -11.03
N ALA A 288 -13.80 -12.29 -12.17
CA ALA A 288 -13.05 -12.27 -13.41
C ALA A 288 -11.88 -11.27 -13.40
N VAL A 289 -12.05 -10.12 -12.76
CA VAL A 289 -10.96 -9.13 -12.59
C VAL A 289 -9.90 -9.65 -11.62
N LEU A 290 -10.30 -10.33 -10.56
CA LEU A 290 -9.39 -11.01 -9.65
C LEU A 290 -8.58 -12.09 -10.38
N ALA A 291 -9.23 -12.93 -11.20
CA ALA A 291 -8.55 -13.94 -11.99
C ALA A 291 -7.51 -13.32 -12.95
N LEU A 292 -7.88 -12.24 -13.65
CA LEU A 292 -6.96 -11.51 -14.53
C LEU A 292 -5.75 -10.98 -13.73
N ALA A 293 -5.98 -10.39 -12.58
CA ALA A 293 -4.91 -9.87 -11.72
C ALA A 293 -3.96 -10.98 -11.23
N LEU A 294 -4.52 -12.11 -10.80
CA LEU A 294 -3.75 -13.28 -10.34
C LEU A 294 -2.95 -13.94 -11.48
N CYS A 295 -3.35 -13.78 -12.75
CA CYS A 295 -2.59 -14.26 -13.89
C CYS A 295 -1.54 -13.24 -14.37
N THR A 296 -1.83 -11.94 -14.33
CA THR A 296 -0.95 -10.93 -14.94
C THR A 296 0.11 -10.39 -14.00
N TYR A 297 -0.26 -10.07 -12.75
CA TYR A 297 0.68 -9.50 -11.78
C TYR A 297 1.86 -10.43 -11.47
N PRO A 298 1.67 -11.75 -11.20
CA PRO A 298 2.79 -12.63 -10.91
C PRO A 298 3.79 -12.75 -12.05
N VAL A 299 3.31 -12.74 -13.30
CA VAL A 299 4.20 -12.80 -14.48
C VAL A 299 5.09 -11.56 -14.55
N THR A 300 4.49 -10.37 -14.43
CA THR A 300 5.26 -9.12 -14.46
C THR A 300 6.19 -8.99 -13.26
N ARG A 301 5.76 -9.45 -12.08
CA ARG A 301 6.59 -9.46 -10.86
C ARG A 301 7.77 -10.42 -11.00
N PHE A 302 7.55 -11.60 -11.57
CA PHE A 302 8.60 -12.59 -11.83
C PHE A 302 9.68 -12.02 -12.75
N VAL A 303 9.28 -11.34 -13.83
CA VAL A 303 10.22 -10.71 -14.79
C VAL A 303 10.99 -9.56 -14.14
N LEU A 304 10.30 -8.70 -13.38
CA LEU A 304 10.96 -7.58 -12.71
C LEU A 304 11.98 -8.02 -11.66
N GLU A 305 11.86 -9.24 -11.13
CA GLU A 305 12.78 -9.77 -10.14
C GLU A 305 14.20 -10.01 -10.72
N TYR A 306 14.31 -10.30 -12.00
CA TYR A 306 15.62 -10.43 -12.65
C TYR A 306 16.45 -9.13 -12.67
N LEU A 307 15.81 -7.98 -12.46
CA LEU A 307 16.47 -6.68 -12.39
C LEU A 307 16.82 -6.27 -10.95
N ARG A 308 16.60 -7.17 -9.97
CA ARG A 308 16.81 -6.90 -8.55
C ARG A 308 17.96 -7.72 -8.00
N SER A 309 18.84 -7.06 -7.25
CA SER A 309 19.99 -7.68 -6.57
C SER A 309 19.85 -7.74 -5.05
N ASP A 310 18.78 -7.18 -4.52
CA ASP A 310 18.57 -7.10 -3.07
C ASP A 310 18.02 -8.41 -2.45
N GLU A 311 17.44 -9.30 -3.26
CA GLU A 311 17.02 -10.63 -2.82
C GLU A 311 18.06 -11.69 -3.21
N LEU A 312 18.65 -12.31 -2.21
CA LEU A 312 19.52 -13.48 -2.39
C LEU A 312 18.68 -14.69 -2.84
N THR A 313 19.24 -15.51 -3.73
CA THR A 313 18.69 -16.83 -4.03
C THR A 313 18.47 -17.63 -2.75
N VAL A 314 17.30 -18.24 -2.59
CA VAL A 314 16.96 -18.97 -1.40
C VAL A 314 17.80 -20.23 -1.32
N VAL A 315 18.66 -20.30 -0.34
CA VAL A 315 19.18 -21.57 0.15
C VAL A 315 18.07 -22.19 1.01
N MET A 316 17.28 -23.07 0.42
CA MET A 316 16.25 -23.81 1.14
C MET A 316 16.94 -24.92 1.93
N THR A 317 17.20 -24.68 3.20
CA THR A 317 17.65 -25.71 4.12
C THR A 317 16.42 -26.47 4.61
N ILE A 318 16.12 -27.61 4.01
CA ILE A 318 15.09 -28.51 4.50
C ILE A 318 15.73 -29.39 5.56
N ARG A 319 15.41 -29.14 6.83
CA ARG A 319 15.67 -30.08 7.90
C ARG A 319 14.58 -31.16 7.86
N THR A 320 14.86 -32.26 7.22
CA THR A 320 14.01 -33.45 7.34
C THR A 320 14.42 -34.16 8.62
N ALA A 321 13.66 -33.95 9.69
CA ALA A 321 13.72 -34.83 10.87
C ALA A 321 13.02 -36.13 10.51
N LEU A 322 13.68 -36.99 9.78
CA LEU A 322 13.29 -38.41 9.67
C LEU A 322 13.84 -39.16 10.90
N LEU A 323 13.09 -40.13 11.39
CA LEU A 323 13.21 -40.86 12.64
C LEU A 323 14.58 -41.47 12.96
N TRP A 324 15.62 -41.24 12.17
CA TRP A 324 16.93 -41.90 12.30
C TRP A 324 18.15 -41.06 11.92
N GLY A 325 18.07 -39.75 11.97
CA GLY A 325 19.23 -38.90 11.75
C GLY A 325 18.85 -37.52 11.15
N GLU A 326 19.47 -36.44 11.63
CA GLU A 326 19.34 -35.12 11.02
C GLU A 326 20.17 -35.08 9.73
N GLU A 327 19.57 -35.37 8.58
CA GLU A 327 20.17 -34.99 7.31
C GLU A 327 19.75 -33.55 6.95
N VAL A 328 20.72 -32.66 6.91
CA VAL A 328 20.54 -31.28 6.45
C VAL A 328 20.81 -31.26 4.95
N THR A 329 19.76 -31.36 4.14
CA THR A 329 19.89 -31.22 2.69
C THR A 329 19.71 -29.76 2.30
N THR A 330 20.76 -29.10 1.82
CA THR A 330 20.72 -27.74 1.30
C THR A 330 20.44 -27.77 -0.20
N PHE A 331 19.24 -27.34 -0.59
CA PHE A 331 18.91 -27.10 -1.99
C PHE A 331 19.07 -25.62 -2.31
N THR A 332 19.97 -25.28 -3.22
CA THR A 332 20.01 -23.97 -3.85
C THR A 332 18.97 -23.92 -4.95
N THR A 333 17.91 -23.15 -4.76
CA THR A 333 16.92 -22.96 -5.82
C THR A 333 17.40 -21.82 -6.74
N PRO A 334 17.20 -21.91 -8.06
CA PRO A 334 17.59 -20.85 -8.99
C PRO A 334 16.69 -19.61 -8.90
N PHE A 335 15.64 -19.66 -8.07
CA PHE A 335 14.64 -18.63 -7.94
C PHE A 335 14.67 -17.96 -6.58
N THR A 336 14.36 -16.66 -6.55
CA THR A 336 14.15 -15.89 -5.33
C THR A 336 12.81 -16.27 -4.65
N PRO A 337 12.63 -15.96 -3.35
CA PRO A 337 11.34 -16.16 -2.68
C PRO A 337 10.18 -15.50 -3.41
N SER A 338 10.40 -14.29 -3.95
CA SER A 338 9.39 -13.54 -4.70
C SER A 338 9.00 -14.24 -6.00
N GLN A 339 9.95 -14.90 -6.68
CA GLN A 339 9.68 -15.69 -7.89
C GLN A 339 8.85 -16.94 -7.56
N TRP A 340 9.17 -17.66 -6.48
CA TRP A 340 8.37 -18.80 -6.03
C TRP A 340 6.93 -18.40 -5.69
N VAL A 341 6.75 -17.31 -4.94
CA VAL A 341 5.42 -16.77 -4.66
C VAL A 341 4.68 -16.42 -5.95
N SER A 342 5.38 -15.87 -6.94
CA SER A 342 4.80 -15.55 -8.25
C SER A 342 4.32 -16.79 -9.00
N VAL A 343 5.11 -17.88 -9.01
CA VAL A 343 4.71 -19.16 -9.64
C VAL A 343 3.45 -19.73 -8.96
N VAL A 344 3.41 -19.72 -7.64
CA VAL A 344 2.24 -20.20 -6.87
C VAL A 344 1.01 -19.36 -7.15
N LEU A 345 1.12 -18.02 -7.11
CA LEU A 345 0.00 -17.12 -7.37
C LEU A 345 -0.51 -17.24 -8.80
N PHE A 346 0.38 -17.40 -9.79
CA PHE A 346 0.01 -17.64 -11.18
C PHE A 346 -0.77 -18.95 -11.35
N SER A 347 -0.29 -20.04 -10.73
CA SER A 347 -0.95 -21.34 -10.75
C SER A 347 -2.35 -21.27 -10.12
N ILE A 348 -2.48 -20.58 -9.00
CA ILE A 348 -3.79 -20.30 -8.35
C ILE A 348 -4.68 -19.49 -9.31
N GLY A 349 -4.12 -18.48 -9.97
CA GLY A 349 -4.83 -17.63 -10.93
C GLY A 349 -5.41 -18.43 -12.10
N LEU A 350 -4.61 -19.33 -12.69
CA LEU A 350 -5.05 -20.21 -13.77
C LEU A 350 -6.13 -21.19 -13.30
N ALA A 351 -5.95 -21.84 -12.17
CA ALA A 351 -6.94 -22.74 -11.59
C ALA A 351 -8.26 -22.02 -11.31
N PHE A 352 -8.18 -20.81 -10.77
CA PHE A 352 -9.34 -19.97 -10.47
C PHE A 352 -10.05 -19.51 -11.76
N ALA A 353 -9.32 -19.07 -12.78
CA ALA A 353 -9.87 -18.71 -14.08
C ALA A 353 -10.60 -19.91 -14.74
N TYR A 354 -9.99 -21.09 -14.69
CA TYR A 354 -10.60 -22.32 -15.20
C TYR A 354 -11.88 -22.68 -14.43
N PHE A 355 -11.87 -22.58 -13.11
CA PHE A 355 -13.06 -22.80 -12.27
C PHE A 355 -14.20 -21.84 -12.66
N LEU A 356 -13.91 -20.54 -12.83
CA LEU A 356 -14.90 -19.55 -13.25
C LEU A 356 -15.48 -19.89 -14.63
N GLN A 357 -14.65 -20.29 -15.61
CA GLN A 357 -15.12 -20.68 -16.94
C GLN A 357 -16.04 -21.91 -16.89
N ARG A 358 -15.68 -22.94 -16.13
CA ARG A 358 -16.54 -24.11 -15.94
C ARG A 358 -17.88 -23.76 -15.34
N ARG A 359 -17.91 -22.91 -14.32
CA ARG A 359 -19.14 -22.44 -13.68
C ARG A 359 -20.03 -21.68 -14.65
N ALA A 360 -19.47 -20.84 -15.51
CA ALA A 360 -20.22 -20.11 -16.53
C ALA A 360 -20.83 -21.05 -17.56
N ARG A 361 -20.08 -22.04 -18.04
CA ARG A 361 -20.59 -23.05 -19.00
C ARG A 361 -21.72 -23.90 -18.40
N GLY A 362 -21.59 -24.32 -17.14
CA GLY A 362 -22.62 -25.06 -16.44
C GLY A 362 -23.93 -24.27 -16.29
N ALA A 363 -23.84 -22.97 -16.02
CA ALA A 363 -25.03 -22.11 -15.94
C ALA A 363 -25.75 -21.94 -17.28
N VAL A 364 -25.01 -21.89 -18.40
CA VAL A 364 -25.59 -21.81 -19.75
C VAL A 364 -26.30 -23.13 -20.12
N LEU A 365 -25.72 -24.28 -19.79
CA LEU A 365 -26.31 -25.60 -20.05
C LEU A 365 -27.61 -25.85 -19.27
N VAL A 366 -27.74 -25.27 -18.07
CA VAL A 366 -28.98 -25.39 -17.26
C VAL A 366 -30.08 -24.44 -17.74
N SER A 367 -29.72 -23.35 -18.41
CA SER A 367 -30.69 -22.36 -18.93
C SER A 367 -31.25 -22.68 -20.33
N THR A 368 -30.70 -23.66 -21.04
CA THR A 368 -31.29 -24.16 -22.31
C THR A 368 -32.35 -25.19 -21.99
N PRO A 369 -33.65 -24.94 -22.29
CA PRO A 369 -34.68 -25.97 -22.13
C PRO A 369 -34.32 -27.15 -23.06
N PRO A 370 -34.64 -28.41 -22.66
CA PRO A 370 -34.40 -29.56 -23.51
C PRO A 370 -35.15 -29.38 -24.82
N SER A 371 -34.38 -29.31 -25.92
CA SER A 371 -34.93 -29.32 -27.28
C SER A 371 -35.58 -30.66 -27.54
N GLY A 372 -36.91 -30.76 -27.34
CA GLY A 372 -37.60 -32.02 -27.63
C GLY A 372 -38.93 -32.19 -26.92
N THR A 373 -39.90 -31.29 -27.18
CA THR A 373 -41.30 -31.67 -27.10
C THR A 373 -41.92 -31.36 -28.45
N PRO A 374 -42.33 -32.38 -29.25
CA PRO A 374 -43.07 -32.14 -30.48
C PRO A 374 -44.42 -31.52 -30.08
N ALA A 375 -44.80 -30.43 -30.74
CA ALA A 375 -46.13 -29.86 -30.64
C ALA A 375 -47.14 -30.95 -31.00
N ALA A 376 -47.95 -31.34 -30.03
CA ALA A 376 -49.14 -32.13 -30.30
C ALA A 376 -50.11 -31.28 -31.14
N ALA A 377 -50.48 -31.78 -32.27
CA ALA A 377 -51.47 -31.26 -33.19
C ALA A 377 -52.88 -31.26 -32.58
#